data_814558dd886e77df9e6338015a82da23
#
_entry.id   814558dd886e77df9e6338015a82da23
#
_cell.length_a   1.000
_cell.length_b   1.000
_cell.length_c   1.000
_cell.angle_alpha   90.00
_cell.angle_beta   90.00
_cell.angle_gamma   90.00
#
_symmetry.space_group_name_H-M   'P 1'
#
loop_
_entity.id
_entity.type
_entity.pdbx_description
1 polymer ?
#
loop_
_entity_poly.entity_id
_entity_poly.type
_entity_poly.pdbx_seq_one_letter_code
_entity_poly.pdbx_strand_id
1 'polypeptide(L)'
;ILRQQGAVVVERFLDRKQDFALEFWMREGKAEYVGLNVFVTDAHGHFLGNVEATELEKENQLLFMLASPQTLAWIREWYIDNLPLMAPWYEGPVGVDMLVTSDGQLHPCVEINWRMTMGMAEVLGR
;
A
#
# COMPACT_ATOMS: atom_id res chain seq x y z
N ILE A 1 19.29 3.21 -2.09
CA ILE A 1 19.04 3.64 -1.62
C ILE A 1 19.04 4.24 -1.75
N LEU A 2 19.33 4.54 -1.71
CA LEU A 2 19.28 5.18 -1.39
C LEU A 2 19.60 5.61 -1.55
N ARG A 3 19.96 5.89 -1.80
CA ARG A 3 20.34 6.28 -1.34
C ARG A 3 20.33 6.05 -0.87
N GLN A 4 20.73 5.71 -1.30
CA GLN A 4 20.75 5.37 -0.44
C GLN A 4 20.64 5.38 0.54
N GLN A 5 20.78 5.63 0.42
CA GLN A 5 20.80 5.61 1.83
C GLN A 5 20.09 6.75 2.47
N GLY A 6 20.15 7.91 1.92
CA GLY A 6 19.44 9.07 2.38
C GLY A 6 17.96 8.85 2.37
N ALA A 7 17.45 8.19 1.35
CA ALA A 7 16.02 7.93 1.25
C ALA A 7 15.51 7.05 2.38
N VAL A 8 16.30 6.05 2.75
CA VAL A 8 15.92 5.15 3.84
C VAL A 8 15.87 5.89 5.16
N VAL A 9 16.86 6.75 5.41
CA VAL A 9 16.89 7.51 6.65
C VAL A 9 15.72 8.47 6.74
N VAL A 10 15.39 9.15 5.65
CA VAL A 10 14.25 10.07 5.63
C VAL A 10 12.97 9.33 5.95
N GLU A 11 12.76 8.16 5.36
CA GLU A 11 11.55 7.39 5.61
C GLU A 11 11.41 7.01 7.08
N ARG A 12 12.51 6.73 7.74
CA ARG A 12 12.47 6.36 9.16
C ARG A 12 12.04 7.51 10.05
N PHE A 13 12.20 8.74 9.60
CA PHE A 13 11.80 9.92 10.36
C PHE A 13 10.44 10.44 9.97
N LEU A 14 9.77 9.80 9.00
CA LEU A 14 8.40 10.18 8.72
C LEU A 14 7.53 9.85 9.92
N ASP A 15 6.67 10.80 10.27
CA ASP A 15 5.76 10.63 11.40
C ASP A 15 4.58 9.79 10.91
N ARG A 16 4.65 8.48 11.13
CA ARG A 16 3.67 7.52 10.63
C ARG A 16 2.40 7.60 11.41
N LYS A 17 1.29 7.69 10.71
CA LYS A 17 -0.02 7.54 11.32
C LYS A 17 -0.60 6.17 11.02
N GLN A 18 -0.46 5.70 9.79
CA GLN A 18 -1.05 4.43 9.39
C GLN A 18 -0.29 3.84 8.22
N ASP A 19 0.13 2.58 8.37
CA ASP A 19 0.68 1.79 7.27
C ASP A 19 -0.44 0.99 6.62
N PHE A 20 -0.39 0.90 5.30
CA PHE A 20 -1.38 0.14 4.55
C PHE A 20 -0.76 -0.32 3.24
N ALA A 21 -1.48 -1.18 2.52
CA ALA A 21 -1.03 -1.64 1.21
C ALA A 21 -2.22 -1.73 0.26
N LEU A 22 -1.96 -1.42 -0.99
CA LEU A 22 -2.90 -1.71 -2.07
C LEU A 22 -2.45 -3.02 -2.70
N GLU A 23 -3.39 -3.96 -2.84
CA GLU A 23 -3.10 -5.28 -3.40
C GLU A 23 -3.67 -5.37 -4.80
N PHE A 24 -2.84 -5.87 -5.73
CA PHE A 24 -3.20 -6.01 -7.13
C PHE A 24 -2.87 -7.42 -7.60
N TRP A 25 -3.49 -7.82 -8.70
CA TRP A 25 -3.15 -9.07 -9.36
C TRP A 25 -2.78 -8.75 -10.81
N MET A 26 -1.59 -9.20 -11.21
CA MET A 26 -1.11 -9.01 -12.57
C MET A 26 -1.52 -10.19 -13.43
N ARG A 27 -2.17 -9.91 -14.54
CA ARG A 27 -2.65 -10.94 -15.45
C ARG A 27 -2.68 -10.41 -16.87
N GLU A 28 -1.98 -11.11 -17.78
CA GLU A 28 -1.99 -10.80 -19.19
C GLU A 28 -1.67 -9.33 -19.47
N GLY A 29 -0.63 -8.83 -18.81
CA GLY A 29 -0.17 -7.46 -19.02
C GLY A 29 -1.05 -6.39 -18.43
N LYS A 30 -1.96 -6.76 -17.52
CA LYS A 30 -2.85 -5.81 -16.87
C LYS A 30 -2.78 -5.98 -15.36
N ALA A 31 -3.06 -4.91 -14.63
CA ALA A 31 -3.14 -4.94 -13.19
C ALA A 31 -4.59 -4.77 -12.77
N GLU A 32 -5.07 -5.68 -11.94
CA GLU A 32 -6.42 -5.62 -11.38
C GLU A 32 -6.31 -5.29 -9.91
N TYR A 33 -7.06 -4.30 -9.45
CA TYR A 33 -7.09 -3.99 -8.03
C TYR A 33 -7.88 -5.06 -7.29
N VAL A 34 -7.27 -5.63 -6.24
CA VAL A 34 -7.90 -6.70 -5.47
C VAL A 34 -8.47 -6.19 -4.16
N GLY A 35 -7.74 -5.32 -3.48
CA GLY A 35 -8.24 -4.82 -2.22
C GLY A 35 -7.19 -4.05 -1.43
N LEU A 36 -7.66 -3.50 -0.32
CA LEU A 36 -6.90 -2.66 0.58
C LEU A 36 -6.59 -3.44 1.85
N ASN A 37 -5.39 -3.28 2.35
CA ASN A 37 -4.96 -3.91 3.57
C ASN A 37 -4.43 -2.84 4.50
N VAL A 38 -5.01 -2.73 5.69
CA VAL A 38 -4.57 -1.75 6.69
C VAL A 38 -3.84 -2.53 7.78
N PHE A 39 -2.63 -2.10 8.09
CA PHE A 39 -1.76 -2.83 9.02
C PHE A 39 -1.89 -2.30 10.43
N VAL A 40 -1.77 -3.21 11.41
CA VAL A 40 -1.59 -2.84 12.81
C VAL A 40 -0.11 -2.92 13.08
N THR A 41 0.47 -1.83 13.57
CA THR A 41 1.89 -1.78 13.87
C THR A 41 2.10 -1.31 15.29
N ASP A 42 3.28 -1.63 15.88
CA ASP A 42 3.62 -1.13 17.21
C ASP A 42 4.21 0.28 17.09
N ALA A 43 4.65 0.83 18.24
CA ALA A 43 5.17 2.20 18.28
C ALA A 43 6.47 2.36 17.47
N HIS A 44 7.13 1.26 17.14
CA HIS A 44 8.37 1.28 16.35
C HIS A 44 8.13 0.94 14.88
N GLY A 45 6.88 0.75 14.47
CA GLY A 45 6.54 0.43 13.10
C GLY A 45 6.62 -1.04 12.75
N HIS A 46 6.77 -1.92 13.73
CA HIS A 46 6.80 -3.36 13.48
C HIS A 46 5.40 -3.88 13.23
N PHE A 47 5.27 -4.71 12.21
CA PHE A 47 3.98 -5.29 11.83
C PHE A 47 3.47 -6.22 12.92
N LEU A 48 2.21 -6.02 13.34
CA LEU A 48 1.55 -6.87 14.32
C LEU A 48 0.40 -7.67 13.72
N GLY A 49 -0.18 -7.21 12.63
CA GLY A 49 -1.30 -7.90 12.01
C GLY A 49 -2.06 -6.97 11.07
N ASN A 50 -3.16 -7.49 10.55
CA ASN A 50 -4.03 -6.74 9.65
C ASN A 50 -5.31 -6.34 10.38
N VAL A 51 -5.86 -5.18 10.02
CA VAL A 51 -7.15 -4.75 10.54
C VAL A 51 -8.23 -5.63 9.93
N GLU A 52 -9.08 -6.22 10.78
CA GLU A 52 -10.18 -7.07 10.33
C GLU A 52 -11.41 -6.18 10.15
N ALA A 53 -11.66 -5.83 8.90
CA ALA A 53 -12.76 -4.94 8.55
C ALA A 53 -13.11 -5.16 7.09
N THR A 54 -14.26 -4.64 6.67
CA THR A 54 -14.64 -4.71 5.27
C THR A 54 -13.79 -3.75 4.45
N GLU A 55 -13.79 -3.96 3.14
CA GLU A 55 -13.06 -3.07 2.23
C GLU A 55 -13.53 -1.63 2.41
N LEU A 56 -14.84 -1.41 2.47
CA LEU A 56 -15.40 -0.07 2.62
C LEU A 56 -14.99 0.56 3.95
N GLU A 57 -15.02 -0.20 5.02
CA GLU A 57 -14.62 0.32 6.33
C GLU A 57 -13.15 0.73 6.34
N LYS A 58 -12.29 -0.08 5.74
CA LYS A 58 -10.87 0.23 5.67
C LYS A 58 -10.60 1.45 4.81
N GLU A 59 -11.28 1.54 3.67
CA GLU A 59 -11.13 2.71 2.81
C GLU A 59 -11.58 3.97 3.53
N ASN A 60 -12.74 3.93 4.20
CA ASN A 60 -13.24 5.08 4.94
C ASN A 60 -12.27 5.49 6.06
N GLN A 61 -11.66 4.52 6.72
CA GLN A 61 -10.67 4.81 7.75
C GLN A 61 -9.49 5.61 7.20
N LEU A 62 -8.98 5.20 6.03
CA LEU A 62 -7.88 5.93 5.41
C LEU A 62 -8.30 7.30 4.90
N LEU A 63 -9.48 7.38 4.28
CA LEU A 63 -9.96 8.65 3.75
C LEU A 63 -10.11 9.69 4.86
N PHE A 64 -10.53 9.25 6.05
CA PHE A 64 -10.67 10.13 7.19
C PHE A 64 -9.32 10.70 7.64
N MET A 65 -8.24 9.94 7.44
CA MET A 65 -6.90 10.37 7.84
C MET A 65 -6.22 11.29 6.84
N LEU A 66 -6.66 11.25 5.57
CA LEU A 66 -5.98 11.97 4.50
C LEU A 66 -6.44 13.43 4.43
N ALA A 67 -5.47 14.34 4.28
CA ALA A 67 -5.77 15.74 4.05
C ALA A 67 -6.47 15.94 2.71
N SER A 68 -6.11 15.12 1.71
CA SER A 68 -6.74 15.14 0.40
C SER A 68 -7.24 13.74 0.09
N PRO A 69 -8.50 13.41 0.45
CA PRO A 69 -9.01 12.04 0.31
C PRO A 69 -8.98 11.50 -1.11
N GLN A 70 -9.14 12.35 -2.13
CA GLN A 70 -9.12 11.91 -3.52
C GLN A 70 -7.78 11.32 -3.95
N THR A 71 -6.71 11.57 -3.19
CA THR A 71 -5.38 11.06 -3.50
C THR A 71 -5.35 9.54 -3.51
N LEU A 72 -6.13 8.89 -2.66
CA LEU A 72 -6.13 7.43 -2.59
C LEU A 72 -6.63 6.82 -3.91
N ALA A 73 -7.76 7.32 -4.43
CA ALA A 73 -8.28 6.81 -5.69
C ALA A 73 -7.33 7.12 -6.84
N TRP A 74 -6.75 8.32 -6.83
CA TRP A 74 -5.80 8.72 -7.87
C TRP A 74 -4.57 7.80 -7.90
N ILE A 75 -4.00 7.49 -6.73
CA ILE A 75 -2.79 6.65 -6.69
C ILE A 75 -3.11 5.21 -7.06
N ARG A 76 -4.31 4.73 -6.72
CA ARG A 76 -4.73 3.39 -7.11
C ARG A 76 -4.80 3.27 -8.64
N GLU A 77 -5.41 4.26 -9.32
CA GLU A 77 -5.47 4.26 -10.77
C GLU A 77 -4.09 4.37 -11.38
N TRP A 78 -3.22 5.16 -10.78
CA TRP A 78 -1.86 5.29 -11.25
C TRP A 78 -1.15 3.93 -11.27
N TYR A 79 -1.32 3.13 -10.21
CA TYR A 79 -0.70 1.80 -10.17
C TYR A 79 -1.34 0.84 -11.15
N ILE A 80 -2.64 0.92 -11.36
CA ILE A 80 -3.30 0.09 -12.37
C ILE A 80 -2.67 0.35 -13.74
N ASP A 81 -2.37 1.61 -14.05
CA ASP A 81 -1.79 1.97 -15.33
C ASP A 81 -0.29 1.66 -15.41
N ASN A 82 0.43 1.73 -14.29
CA ASN A 82 1.89 1.73 -14.33
C ASN A 82 2.55 0.44 -13.89
N LEU A 83 1.91 -0.39 -13.05
CA LEU A 83 2.49 -1.68 -12.68
C LEU A 83 2.77 -2.54 -13.92
N PRO A 84 1.87 -2.61 -14.92
CA PRO A 84 2.17 -3.38 -16.12
C PRO A 84 3.39 -2.87 -16.90
N LEU A 85 3.67 -1.58 -16.81
CA LEU A 85 4.84 -1.02 -17.47
C LEU A 85 6.13 -1.37 -16.77
N MET A 86 6.07 -1.56 -15.44
CA MET A 86 7.24 -1.91 -14.64
C MET A 86 7.67 -3.35 -14.85
N ALA A 87 6.70 -4.27 -14.99
CA ALA A 87 6.98 -5.70 -15.10
C ALA A 87 5.94 -6.37 -15.99
N PRO A 88 5.97 -6.09 -17.30
CA PRO A 88 4.94 -6.59 -18.21
C PRO A 88 4.88 -8.12 -18.32
N TRP A 89 5.96 -8.80 -17.96
CA TRP A 89 6.01 -10.27 -18.01
C TRP A 89 5.51 -10.93 -16.73
N TYR A 90 5.27 -10.15 -15.66
CA TYR A 90 4.92 -10.73 -14.37
C TYR A 90 3.47 -11.17 -14.33
N GLU A 91 3.22 -12.35 -13.77
CA GLU A 91 1.88 -12.88 -13.52
C GLU A 91 1.76 -13.18 -12.05
N GLY A 92 0.68 -12.72 -11.43
CA GLY A 92 0.42 -13.03 -10.04
C GLY A 92 0.21 -11.82 -9.16
N PRO A 93 0.27 -12.02 -7.84
CA PRO A 93 -0.02 -10.96 -6.88
C PRO A 93 1.11 -9.96 -6.74
N VAL A 94 0.75 -8.71 -6.49
CA VAL A 94 1.71 -7.67 -6.18
C VAL A 94 1.09 -6.73 -5.15
N GLY A 95 1.84 -6.43 -4.09
CA GLY A 95 1.40 -5.52 -3.05
C GLY A 95 2.25 -4.26 -3.04
N VAL A 96 1.61 -3.11 -2.89
CA VAL A 96 2.30 -1.84 -2.81
C VAL A 96 2.10 -1.27 -1.41
N ASP A 97 3.17 -1.26 -0.63
CA ASP A 97 3.15 -0.74 0.73
C ASP A 97 3.23 0.78 0.71
N MET A 98 2.37 1.40 1.50
CA MET A 98 2.24 2.85 1.58
C MET A 98 2.04 3.25 3.03
N LEU A 99 2.06 4.56 3.29
CA LEU A 99 1.73 5.04 4.62
C LEU A 99 1.08 6.42 4.53
N VAL A 100 0.33 6.75 5.59
CA VAL A 100 -0.19 8.10 5.81
C VAL A 100 0.59 8.70 6.96
N THR A 101 1.04 9.93 6.79
CA THR A 101 1.76 10.64 7.84
C THR A 101 0.78 11.31 8.79
N SER A 102 1.29 11.80 9.93
CA SER A 102 0.44 12.44 10.94
C SER A 102 -0.24 13.70 10.43
N ASP A 103 0.35 14.39 9.46
CA ASP A 103 -0.27 15.57 8.87
C ASP A 103 -1.17 15.23 7.67
N GLY A 104 -1.47 13.95 7.47
CA GLY A 104 -2.43 13.54 6.47
C GLY A 104 -1.89 13.39 5.05
N GLN A 105 -0.59 13.35 4.89
CA GLN A 105 0.01 13.17 3.57
C GLN A 105 0.14 11.68 3.23
N LEU A 106 -0.22 11.32 2.02
CA LEU A 106 -0.05 9.95 1.56
C LEU A 106 1.34 9.77 0.97
N HIS A 107 2.08 8.80 1.50
CA HIS A 107 3.38 8.42 0.97
C HIS A 107 3.14 7.27 -0.01
N PRO A 108 3.28 7.48 -1.32
CA PRO A 108 2.70 6.58 -2.33
C PRO A 108 3.46 5.30 -2.58
N CYS A 109 4.65 5.14 -2.04
CA CYS A 109 5.38 3.89 -2.23
C CYS A 109 6.48 3.77 -1.19
N VAL A 110 6.33 2.81 -0.31
CA VAL A 110 7.40 2.40 0.59
C VAL A 110 8.13 1.22 -0.04
N GLU A 111 7.36 0.26 -0.57
CA GLU A 111 7.94 -0.94 -1.16
C GLU A 111 6.92 -1.57 -2.10
N ILE A 112 7.39 -2.11 -3.22
CA ILE A 112 6.56 -2.93 -4.13
C ILE A 112 7.00 -4.38 -3.97
N ASN A 113 6.03 -5.23 -3.60
CA ASN A 113 6.29 -6.65 -3.36
C ASN A 113 5.68 -7.48 -4.49
N TRP A 114 6.52 -7.96 -5.40
CA TRP A 114 6.10 -8.79 -6.55
C TRP A 114 6.01 -10.25 -6.12
N ARG A 115 5.08 -10.53 -5.22
CA ARG A 115 4.92 -11.87 -4.66
C ARG A 115 3.65 -11.92 -3.84
N MET A 116 3.24 -13.13 -3.45
CA MET A 116 2.17 -13.27 -2.47
C MET A 116 2.65 -12.71 -1.13
N THR A 117 1.88 -11.80 -0.57
CA THR A 117 2.16 -11.24 0.75
C THR A 117 1.10 -11.72 1.73
N MET A 118 1.37 -11.57 3.02
CA MET A 118 0.36 -11.87 4.04
C MET A 118 -0.86 -10.97 3.86
N GLY A 119 -0.64 -9.72 3.42
CA GLY A 119 -1.75 -8.82 3.16
C GLY A 119 -2.62 -9.28 2.02
N MET A 120 -2.03 -9.78 0.93
CA MET A 120 -2.80 -10.30 -0.19
C MET A 120 -3.57 -11.55 0.25
N ALA A 121 -2.95 -12.43 1.02
CA ALA A 121 -3.61 -13.63 1.51
C ALA A 121 -4.81 -13.27 2.38
N GLU A 122 -4.68 -12.25 3.20
CA GLU A 122 -5.77 -11.76 4.05
C GLU A 122 -6.94 -11.25 3.18
N VAL A 123 -6.64 -10.46 2.16
CA VAL A 123 -7.67 -9.92 1.26
C VAL A 123 -8.38 -11.05 0.53
N LEU A 124 -7.63 -12.02 0.02
CA LEU A 124 -8.21 -13.14 -0.73
C LEU A 124 -9.00 -14.10 0.16
N GLY A 125 -8.65 -14.17 1.44
CA GLY A 125 -9.29 -15.07 2.37
C GLY A 125 -10.64 -14.61 2.92
N ARG A 126 -11.06 -13.42 2.56
CA ARG A 126 -12.33 -12.88 3.06
C ARG A 126 -13.53 -13.49 2.40
#